data_9e97b9f632d1b6106d4a1efa0b2e6dbe
#
_entry.id   9e97b9f632d1b6106d4a1efa0b2e6dbe
#
_cell.length_a   1.000
_cell.length_b   1.000
_cell.length_c   1.000
_cell.angle_alpha   90.00
_cell.angle_beta   90.00
_cell.angle_gamma   90.00
#
_symmetry.space_group_name_H-M   'P 1'
#
loop_
_entity.id
_entity.type
_entity.pdbx_description
1 polymer ?
#
loop_
_entity_poly.entity_id
_entity_poly.type
_entity_poly.pdbx_seq_one_letter_code
_entity_poly.pdbx_strand_id
1 'polypeptide(L)'
;MTNNGADKKSTLRAVTAERLTEMLKDSGVSAGKVKDGAYSARERITALFDRGTFSEVGAYINRSRSSNPDEFSGVICGYGAIGGKLAFAFVQDRERMGGAFGRYSAKKIISLYEMAQKNGAPIIGIFDSDGVCVYEGVRALAGLGNTLGASARAAGSVPRIALIPGVCGGNMAVLASSFDFVISTAPGEKTGSEIFAISPFVNGVTVTAEAGVTSYEVKDEAELYAVARKLLEFLPSNNTEGAVVTDGDLTSNPDISGLTGEALVAAIADNKNYIRLWSRYAPALAAGFAVVGGVSCAFIANDRTHKNGALTREACRVIAKIEKFADRFGIPLISLVDCPGFDNEETNDAEYIYSASELIDAMQNSTNAKISAVVGKAYGPGFIYMASKSCGGDIAFATPDSCISALSPEASVALLWNDRIHAADINASREALEREWCEQYASPNDAALCGEIDDIVPASEMRARIASALQMLLGKNTLSPKAKK
;
A
#
# COMPACT_ATOMS: atom_id res chain seq x y z
N MET A 1 32.98 -17.02 54.71
CA MET A 1 32.61 -15.70 54.19
C MET A 1 32.50 -15.79 52.67
N THR A 2 31.37 -16.22 52.14
CA THR A 2 31.07 -16.10 50.70
C THR A 2 29.66 -16.63 50.48
N ASN A 3 28.64 -15.80 50.58
CA ASN A 3 27.33 -16.05 49.91
C ASN A 3 26.36 -14.88 49.96
N ASN A 4 26.84 -13.65 50.16
CA ASN A 4 25.93 -12.49 50.28
C ASN A 4 25.78 -11.64 49.00
N GLY A 5 26.47 -12.01 47.90
CA GLY A 5 26.40 -11.24 46.65
C GLY A 5 25.33 -11.72 45.66
N ALA A 6 25.04 -13.00 45.68
CA ALA A 6 24.06 -13.61 44.77
C ALA A 6 22.61 -13.32 45.22
N ASP A 7 22.37 -13.37 46.54
CA ASP A 7 21.05 -13.11 47.12
C ASP A 7 20.63 -11.64 46.98
N LYS A 8 21.53 -10.67 47.15
CA LYS A 8 21.20 -9.24 46.96
C LYS A 8 20.86 -8.91 45.49
N LYS A 9 21.46 -9.56 44.50
CA LYS A 9 21.13 -9.34 43.08
C LYS A 9 19.79 -9.98 42.70
N SER A 10 19.43 -11.12 43.28
CA SER A 10 18.13 -11.76 43.04
C SER A 10 17.00 -10.97 43.71
N THR A 11 17.22 -10.48 44.92
CA THR A 11 16.25 -9.67 45.67
C THR A 11 16.03 -8.28 45.03
N LEU A 12 17.08 -7.65 44.48
CA LEU A 12 16.92 -6.38 43.72
C LEU A 12 16.16 -6.59 42.41
N ARG A 13 16.36 -7.72 41.72
CA ARG A 13 15.58 -8.06 40.52
C ARG A 13 14.12 -8.29 40.82
N ALA A 14 13.81 -9.02 41.89
CA ALA A 14 12.42 -9.29 42.32
C ALA A 14 11.70 -8.00 42.71
N VAL A 15 12.32 -7.17 43.55
CA VAL A 15 11.75 -5.89 43.99
C VAL A 15 11.56 -4.92 42.83
N THR A 16 12.45 -4.92 41.83
CA THR A 16 12.30 -4.05 40.67
C THR A 16 11.19 -4.53 39.75
N ALA A 17 11.01 -5.84 39.60
CA ALA A 17 9.95 -6.44 38.78
C ALA A 17 8.57 -6.20 39.43
N GLU A 18 8.42 -6.41 40.75
CA GLU A 18 7.18 -6.11 41.46
C GLU A 18 6.82 -4.62 41.40
N ARG A 19 7.77 -3.73 41.64
CA ARG A 19 7.55 -2.28 41.63
C ARG A 19 7.17 -1.76 40.24
N LEU A 20 7.74 -2.34 39.15
CA LEU A 20 7.36 -2.00 37.80
C LEU A 20 6.01 -2.59 37.40
N THR A 21 5.68 -3.77 37.89
CA THR A 21 4.34 -4.38 37.70
C THR A 21 3.25 -3.55 38.41
N GLU A 22 3.55 -3.00 39.59
CA GLU A 22 2.67 -2.03 40.25
C GLU A 22 2.56 -0.71 39.48
N MET A 23 3.67 -0.15 39.00
CA MET A 23 3.67 1.08 38.20
C MET A 23 2.91 0.89 36.86
N LEU A 24 2.97 -0.28 36.24
CA LEU A 24 2.21 -0.61 35.04
C LEU A 24 0.71 -0.80 35.35
N LYS A 25 0.36 -1.33 36.53
CA LYS A 25 -1.03 -1.40 36.99
C LYS A 25 -1.62 -0.02 37.27
N ASP A 26 -0.85 0.87 37.92
CA ASP A 26 -1.26 2.24 38.23
C ASP A 26 -1.33 3.14 36.97
N SER A 27 -0.56 2.85 35.95
CA SER A 27 -0.59 3.61 34.69
C SER A 27 -1.74 3.23 33.75
N GLY A 28 -2.61 2.29 34.13
CA GLY A 28 -3.71 1.82 33.28
C GLY A 28 -3.26 0.98 32.08
N VAL A 29 -1.95 0.75 31.95
CA VAL A 29 -1.41 -0.19 30.96
C VAL A 29 -1.69 -1.60 31.46
N SER A 30 -2.79 -2.17 30.99
CA SER A 30 -3.15 -3.56 31.23
C SER A 30 -2.06 -4.46 30.67
N ALA A 31 -1.19 -4.96 31.54
CA ALA A 31 -0.25 -6.02 31.16
C ALA A 31 -1.06 -7.21 30.58
N GLY A 32 -1.05 -7.35 29.26
CA GLY A 32 -1.38 -8.60 28.61
C GLY A 32 -2.84 -9.02 28.55
N LYS A 33 -3.85 -8.17 28.75
CA LYS A 33 -5.22 -8.56 28.40
C LYS A 33 -5.46 -8.38 26.91
N VAL A 34 -5.64 -9.51 26.21
CA VAL A 34 -6.31 -9.53 24.90
C VAL A 34 -7.69 -8.92 25.10
N LYS A 35 -8.07 -7.98 24.24
CA LYS A 35 -9.42 -7.37 24.27
C LYS A 35 -10.46 -8.51 24.13
N ASP A 36 -11.55 -8.46 24.87
CA ASP A 36 -12.62 -9.47 24.79
C ASP A 36 -13.08 -9.63 23.33
N GLY A 37 -12.97 -10.86 22.80
CA GLY A 37 -13.31 -11.17 21.41
C GLY A 37 -12.17 -11.04 20.40
N ALA A 38 -10.96 -10.65 20.80
CA ALA A 38 -9.79 -10.67 19.94
C ALA A 38 -9.17 -12.09 19.88
N TYR A 39 -8.56 -12.42 18.75
CA TYR A 39 -7.87 -13.70 18.58
C TYR A 39 -6.57 -13.74 19.36
N SER A 40 -6.26 -14.89 19.96
CA SER A 40 -4.92 -15.17 20.49
C SER A 40 -3.88 -15.25 19.37
N ALA A 41 -2.60 -15.12 19.69
CA ALA A 41 -1.53 -15.20 18.69
C ALA A 41 -1.57 -16.53 17.89
N ARG A 42 -1.99 -17.64 18.53
CA ARG A 42 -2.15 -18.95 17.86
C ARG A 42 -3.35 -18.99 16.91
N GLU A 43 -4.46 -18.38 17.28
CA GLU A 43 -5.64 -18.27 16.42
C GLU A 43 -5.35 -17.38 15.21
N ARG A 44 -4.63 -16.28 15.39
CA ARG A 44 -4.18 -15.39 14.31
C ARG A 44 -3.37 -16.10 13.25
N ILE A 45 -2.37 -16.86 13.67
CA ILE A 45 -1.55 -17.66 12.75
C ILE A 45 -2.41 -18.71 12.02
N THR A 46 -3.31 -19.37 12.74
CA THR A 46 -4.19 -20.40 12.15
C THR A 46 -5.19 -19.80 11.15
N ALA A 47 -5.69 -18.59 11.41
CA ALA A 47 -6.60 -17.88 10.50
C ALA A 47 -5.90 -17.40 9.21
N LEU A 48 -4.61 -17.07 9.29
CA LEU A 48 -3.83 -16.60 8.16
C LEU A 48 -3.50 -17.73 7.17
N PHE A 49 -3.03 -18.87 7.64
CA PHE A 49 -2.54 -19.97 6.80
C PHE A 49 -3.64 -20.94 6.38
N ASP A 50 -3.39 -21.68 5.32
CA ASP A 50 -4.22 -22.80 4.92
C ASP A 50 -4.20 -23.89 6.01
N ARG A 51 -5.34 -24.51 6.25
CA ARG A 51 -5.54 -25.43 7.37
C ARG A 51 -4.47 -26.52 7.44
N GLY A 52 -3.78 -26.61 8.58
CA GLY A 52 -2.80 -27.65 8.86
C GLY A 52 -1.45 -27.49 8.18
N THR A 53 -1.19 -26.36 7.50
CA THR A 53 0.09 -26.13 6.78
C THR A 53 1.12 -25.39 7.61
N PHE A 54 0.73 -24.74 8.69
CA PHE A 54 1.65 -23.93 9.50
C PHE A 54 2.67 -24.78 10.24
N SER A 55 3.95 -24.44 10.08
CA SER A 55 5.09 -25.00 10.80
C SER A 55 5.82 -23.90 11.56
N GLU A 56 5.85 -23.98 12.89
CA GLU A 56 6.55 -23.04 13.75
C GLU A 56 8.05 -23.23 13.69
N VAL A 57 8.81 -22.14 13.57
CA VAL A 57 10.27 -22.12 13.63
C VAL A 57 10.76 -21.28 14.81
N GLY A 58 11.87 -21.72 15.42
CA GLY A 58 12.45 -21.00 16.55
C GLY A 58 11.60 -21.07 17.84
N ALA A 59 10.70 -22.04 17.99
CA ALA A 59 9.86 -22.20 19.17
C ALA A 59 10.66 -22.31 20.49
N TYR A 60 11.90 -22.80 20.42
CA TYR A 60 12.79 -22.96 21.58
C TYR A 60 13.79 -21.84 21.77
N ILE A 61 13.82 -20.84 20.89
CA ILE A 61 14.63 -19.64 21.07
C ILE A 61 14.10 -18.91 22.31
N ASN A 62 14.97 -18.59 23.26
CA ASN A 62 14.64 -18.01 24.54
C ASN A 62 14.03 -19.00 25.57
N ARG A 63 14.16 -20.29 25.41
CA ARG A 63 14.07 -21.14 26.57
C ARG A 63 15.31 -20.91 27.42
N SER A 64 15.18 -19.99 28.40
CA SER A 64 16.11 -19.93 29.51
C SER A 64 16.14 -21.30 30.21
N ARG A 65 17.25 -21.62 30.87
CA ARG A 65 17.30 -22.76 31.80
C ARG A 65 16.37 -22.60 33.00
N SER A 66 15.78 -21.41 33.16
CA SER A 66 14.72 -21.09 34.10
C SER A 66 13.38 -21.63 33.62
N SER A 67 12.66 -22.26 34.53
CA SER A 67 11.31 -22.78 34.29
C SER A 67 10.22 -21.69 34.25
N ASN A 68 10.62 -20.40 34.18
CA ASN A 68 9.67 -19.30 34.15
C ASN A 68 9.08 -19.13 32.76
N PRO A 69 7.77 -19.34 32.53
CA PRO A 69 7.12 -19.17 31.25
C PRO A 69 7.14 -17.71 30.75
N ASP A 70 7.37 -16.71 31.61
CA ASP A 70 7.41 -15.30 31.25
C ASP A 70 8.70 -14.87 30.52
N GLU A 71 9.70 -15.75 30.43
CA GLU A 71 10.93 -15.53 29.67
C GLU A 71 10.82 -15.85 28.18
N PHE A 72 9.65 -16.21 27.66
CA PHE A 72 9.44 -16.43 26.23
C PHE A 72 9.43 -15.13 25.44
N SER A 73 9.90 -15.23 24.18
CA SER A 73 10.11 -14.09 23.30
C SER A 73 8.86 -13.27 22.92
N GLY A 74 7.66 -13.68 23.30
CA GLY A 74 6.42 -13.01 22.92
C GLY A 74 6.16 -12.94 21.41
N VAL A 75 6.86 -13.75 20.60
CA VAL A 75 6.69 -13.80 19.15
C VAL A 75 6.65 -15.26 18.68
N ILE A 76 5.66 -15.59 17.87
CA ILE A 76 5.56 -16.86 17.16
C ILE A 76 5.98 -16.60 15.72
N CYS A 77 6.92 -17.38 15.19
CA CYS A 77 7.39 -17.31 13.81
C CYS A 77 7.22 -18.63 13.11
N GLY A 78 6.94 -18.63 11.83
CA GLY A 78 6.86 -19.88 11.07
C GLY A 78 6.53 -19.63 9.59
N TYR A 79 6.26 -20.71 8.90
CA TYR A 79 5.89 -20.73 7.50
C TYR A 79 4.74 -21.70 7.25
N GLY A 80 4.08 -21.54 6.13
CA GLY A 80 2.99 -22.41 5.70
C GLY A 80 2.51 -22.00 4.31
N ALA A 81 1.36 -22.55 3.90
CA ALA A 81 0.73 -22.16 2.65
C ALA A 81 -0.37 -21.12 2.88
N ILE A 82 -0.47 -20.16 1.96
CA ILE A 82 -1.60 -19.24 1.83
C ILE A 82 -2.07 -19.31 0.38
N GLY A 83 -3.30 -19.81 0.17
CA GLY A 83 -3.79 -20.07 -1.19
C GLY A 83 -2.88 -21.06 -1.95
N GLY A 84 -2.31 -22.04 -1.26
CA GLY A 84 -1.38 -23.01 -1.83
C GLY A 84 0.04 -22.51 -2.08
N LYS A 85 0.34 -21.21 -1.91
CA LYS A 85 1.68 -20.63 -2.08
C LYS A 85 2.41 -20.53 -0.74
N LEU A 86 3.73 -20.77 -0.74
CA LEU A 86 4.57 -20.62 0.46
C LEU A 86 4.55 -19.15 0.93
N ALA A 87 4.38 -18.97 2.24
CA ALA A 87 4.51 -17.69 2.90
C ALA A 87 5.15 -17.85 4.29
N PHE A 88 5.80 -16.81 4.76
CA PHE A 88 6.38 -16.72 6.09
C PHE A 88 5.60 -15.71 6.92
N ALA A 89 5.38 -15.99 8.20
CA ALA A 89 4.74 -15.04 9.08
C ALA A 89 5.33 -15.02 10.48
N PHE A 90 5.24 -13.87 11.12
CA PHE A 90 5.40 -13.72 12.56
C PHE A 90 4.18 -13.04 13.16
N VAL A 91 3.87 -13.37 14.41
CA VAL A 91 2.82 -12.74 15.21
C VAL A 91 3.35 -12.37 16.57
N GLN A 92 3.07 -11.16 17.02
CA GLN A 92 3.35 -10.72 18.37
C GLN A 92 2.25 -11.23 19.31
N ASP A 93 2.66 -11.80 20.43
CA ASP A 93 1.77 -12.34 21.45
C ASP A 93 1.58 -11.33 22.56
N ARG A 94 0.43 -10.63 22.53
CA ARG A 94 0.12 -9.59 23.51
C ARG A 94 -0.05 -10.12 24.92
N GLU A 95 -0.42 -11.40 25.08
CA GLU A 95 -0.53 -12.03 26.39
C GLU A 95 0.84 -12.12 27.11
N ARG A 96 1.93 -11.98 26.33
CA ARG A 96 3.30 -12.01 26.81
C ARG A 96 3.86 -10.59 26.88
N MET A 97 3.85 -9.99 28.07
CA MET A 97 4.41 -8.65 28.34
C MET A 97 3.88 -7.57 27.38
N GLY A 98 2.58 -7.60 27.01
CA GLY A 98 2.01 -6.63 26.06
C GLY A 98 2.58 -6.73 24.65
N GLY A 99 3.08 -7.89 24.23
CA GLY A 99 3.74 -8.06 22.93
C GLY A 99 5.09 -7.37 22.82
N ALA A 100 5.74 -7.02 23.96
CA ALA A 100 6.96 -6.22 23.97
C ALA A 100 8.09 -6.84 23.14
N PHE A 101 8.69 -6.02 22.27
CA PHE A 101 9.75 -6.43 21.38
C PHE A 101 11.12 -6.43 22.07
N GLY A 102 11.74 -7.60 22.18
CA GLY A 102 13.05 -7.78 22.78
C GLY A 102 14.06 -8.44 21.84
N ARG A 103 15.29 -8.67 22.35
CA ARG A 103 16.39 -9.28 21.58
C ARG A 103 16.08 -10.65 20.99
N TYR A 104 15.26 -11.44 21.68
CA TYR A 104 14.90 -12.78 21.20
C TYR A 104 13.80 -12.74 20.15
N SER A 105 12.86 -11.79 20.26
CA SER A 105 11.91 -11.48 19.20
C SER A 105 12.64 -11.05 17.93
N ALA A 106 13.62 -10.15 18.09
CA ALA A 106 14.50 -9.73 16.99
C ALA A 106 15.19 -10.91 16.31
N LYS A 107 15.83 -11.81 17.10
CA LYS A 107 16.53 -12.97 16.56
C LYS A 107 15.62 -13.87 15.74
N LYS A 108 14.39 -14.13 16.23
CA LYS A 108 13.41 -14.96 15.50
C LYS A 108 12.96 -14.31 14.21
N ILE A 109 12.61 -13.03 14.26
CA ILE A 109 12.10 -12.30 13.09
C ILE A 109 13.21 -12.11 12.04
N ILE A 110 14.45 -11.81 12.43
CA ILE A 110 15.58 -11.71 11.50
C ILE A 110 15.82 -13.04 10.78
N SER A 111 15.84 -14.15 11.53
CA SER A 111 15.96 -15.49 10.92
C SER A 111 14.81 -15.81 9.95
N LEU A 112 13.58 -15.33 10.26
CA LEU A 112 12.43 -15.48 9.37
C LEU A 112 12.64 -14.70 8.06
N TYR A 113 13.12 -13.44 8.13
CA TYR A 113 13.46 -12.64 6.94
C TYR A 113 14.48 -13.34 6.06
N GLU A 114 15.54 -13.91 6.68
CA GLU A 114 16.57 -14.63 5.94
C GLU A 114 16.02 -15.88 5.23
N MET A 115 15.15 -16.62 5.90
CA MET A 115 14.48 -17.80 5.30
C MET A 115 13.55 -17.38 4.16
N ALA A 116 12.74 -16.35 4.34
CA ALA A 116 11.82 -15.85 3.33
C ALA A 116 12.55 -15.37 2.07
N GLN A 117 13.64 -14.61 2.23
CA GLN A 117 14.46 -14.15 1.12
C GLN A 117 15.13 -15.31 0.36
N LYS A 118 15.65 -16.31 1.09
CA LYS A 118 16.30 -17.49 0.47
C LYS A 118 15.30 -18.34 -0.33
N ASN A 119 14.04 -18.39 0.09
CA ASN A 119 13.00 -19.17 -0.56
C ASN A 119 12.16 -18.33 -1.54
N GLY A 120 12.37 -17.03 -1.60
CA GLY A 120 11.60 -16.14 -2.47
C GLY A 120 10.12 -16.14 -2.16
N ALA A 121 9.72 -15.99 -0.88
CA ALA A 121 8.33 -16.06 -0.46
C ALA A 121 7.93 -14.86 0.41
N PRO A 122 6.65 -14.42 0.35
CA PRO A 122 6.16 -13.26 1.07
C PRO A 122 6.32 -13.37 2.58
N ILE A 123 6.43 -12.22 3.26
CA ILE A 123 6.47 -12.09 4.71
C ILE A 123 5.25 -11.34 5.21
N ILE A 124 4.54 -11.94 6.15
CA ILE A 124 3.41 -11.32 6.84
C ILE A 124 3.79 -11.07 8.29
N GLY A 125 3.72 -9.81 8.74
CA GLY A 125 3.89 -9.44 10.14
C GLY A 125 2.56 -9.13 10.79
N ILE A 126 2.17 -9.83 11.85
CA ILE A 126 0.99 -9.53 12.65
C ILE A 126 1.46 -8.79 13.90
N PHE A 127 1.15 -7.49 13.95
CA PHE A 127 1.63 -6.57 14.98
C PHE A 127 0.57 -6.36 16.06
N ASP A 128 0.92 -6.71 17.29
CA ASP A 128 0.13 -6.40 18.48
C ASP A 128 1.07 -6.19 19.67
N SER A 129 1.59 -4.95 19.80
CA SER A 129 2.66 -4.62 20.72
C SER A 129 2.61 -3.16 21.15
N ASP A 130 2.81 -2.93 22.45
CA ASP A 130 2.97 -1.60 23.01
C ASP A 130 4.33 -0.95 22.67
N GLY A 131 5.28 -1.73 22.13
CA GLY A 131 6.59 -1.25 21.73
C GLY A 131 7.75 -2.13 22.19
N VAL A 132 8.89 -1.48 22.48
CA VAL A 132 10.14 -2.16 22.82
C VAL A 132 10.14 -2.61 24.28
N CYS A 133 10.71 -3.79 24.55
CA CYS A 133 10.89 -4.30 25.92
C CYS A 133 11.86 -3.42 26.73
N VAL A 134 11.31 -2.59 27.61
CA VAL A 134 12.06 -1.61 28.41
C VAL A 134 13.07 -2.29 29.34
N TYR A 135 12.76 -3.49 29.83
CA TYR A 135 13.64 -4.25 30.74
C TYR A 135 14.97 -4.70 30.08
N GLU A 136 14.98 -4.84 28.76
CA GLU A 136 16.18 -5.20 28.02
C GLU A 136 17.05 -3.99 27.65
N GLY A 137 16.55 -2.77 27.81
CA GLY A 137 17.26 -1.52 27.55
C GLY A 137 17.84 -1.48 26.12
N VAL A 138 19.11 -1.09 26.05
CA VAL A 138 19.87 -0.99 24.77
C VAL A 138 19.87 -2.28 23.95
N ARG A 139 19.75 -3.46 24.58
CA ARG A 139 19.74 -4.74 23.85
C ARG A 139 18.49 -4.91 23.00
N ALA A 140 17.35 -4.43 23.49
CA ALA A 140 16.11 -4.43 22.71
C ALA A 140 16.20 -3.41 21.55
N LEU A 141 16.77 -2.23 21.78
CA LEU A 141 17.00 -1.22 20.74
C LEU A 141 17.92 -1.73 19.64
N ALA A 142 19.02 -2.39 20.00
CA ALA A 142 19.93 -3.01 19.04
C ALA A 142 19.23 -4.13 18.24
N GLY A 143 18.42 -4.95 18.92
CA GLY A 143 17.59 -5.97 18.27
C GLY A 143 16.62 -5.35 17.26
N LEU A 144 15.96 -4.26 17.61
CA LEU A 144 15.04 -3.56 16.71
C LEU A 144 15.78 -2.95 15.51
N GLY A 145 16.92 -2.27 15.73
CA GLY A 145 17.74 -1.73 14.64
C GLY A 145 18.16 -2.81 13.63
N ASN A 146 18.57 -3.98 14.12
CA ASN A 146 18.90 -5.12 13.26
C ASN A 146 17.68 -5.66 12.51
N THR A 147 16.49 -5.66 13.14
CA THR A 147 15.24 -6.08 12.49
C THR A 147 14.81 -5.10 11.40
N LEU A 148 14.89 -3.80 11.65
CA LEU A 148 14.66 -2.76 10.64
C LEU A 148 15.61 -2.93 9.45
N GLY A 149 16.91 -3.21 9.71
CA GLY A 149 17.89 -3.50 8.67
C GLY A 149 17.54 -4.77 7.87
N ALA A 150 17.07 -5.84 8.53
CA ALA A 150 16.63 -7.06 7.85
C ALA A 150 15.38 -6.80 6.99
N SER A 151 14.40 -6.06 7.51
CA SER A 151 13.21 -5.64 6.76
C SER A 151 13.58 -4.81 5.54
N ALA A 152 14.49 -3.85 5.68
CA ALA A 152 14.96 -3.01 4.58
C ALA A 152 15.66 -3.83 3.48
N ARG A 153 16.45 -4.83 3.84
CA ARG A 153 17.08 -5.74 2.86
C ARG A 153 16.09 -6.65 2.14
N ALA A 154 14.99 -7.01 2.80
CA ALA A 154 13.92 -7.79 2.18
C ALA A 154 13.03 -6.94 1.24
N ALA A 155 13.05 -5.62 1.42
CA ALA A 155 12.32 -4.70 0.57
C ALA A 155 12.68 -4.88 -0.90
N GLY A 156 11.67 -5.09 -1.75
CA GLY A 156 11.84 -5.28 -3.18
C GLY A 156 12.37 -6.66 -3.60
N SER A 157 12.66 -7.58 -2.68
CA SER A 157 12.94 -8.99 -3.02
C SER A 157 11.72 -9.89 -2.80
N VAL A 158 10.98 -9.69 -1.73
CA VAL A 158 9.74 -10.40 -1.40
C VAL A 158 8.69 -9.41 -0.91
N PRO A 159 7.38 -9.61 -1.22
CA PRO A 159 6.31 -8.78 -0.69
C PRO A 159 6.24 -8.86 0.84
N ARG A 160 5.96 -7.72 1.48
CA ARG A 160 5.83 -7.61 2.94
C ARG A 160 4.50 -6.98 3.28
N ILE A 161 3.68 -7.68 4.06
CA ILE A 161 2.34 -7.24 4.47
C ILE A 161 2.31 -7.15 5.99
N ALA A 162 2.00 -5.98 6.53
CA ALA A 162 1.76 -5.77 7.95
C ALA A 162 0.26 -5.85 8.25
N LEU A 163 -0.11 -6.66 9.22
CA LEU A 163 -1.47 -6.79 9.75
C LEU A 163 -1.49 -6.23 11.16
N ILE A 164 -2.40 -5.31 11.42
CA ILE A 164 -2.53 -4.66 12.73
C ILE A 164 -3.93 -4.89 13.28
N PRO A 165 -4.16 -6.01 14.03
CA PRO A 165 -5.44 -6.29 14.66
C PRO A 165 -5.64 -5.57 16.00
N GLY A 166 -4.57 -5.06 16.59
CA GLY A 166 -4.57 -4.50 17.94
C GLY A 166 -3.65 -3.29 18.05
N VAL A 167 -2.84 -3.25 19.09
CA VAL A 167 -1.94 -2.11 19.35
C VAL A 167 -0.67 -2.23 18.51
N CYS A 168 -0.25 -1.14 17.90
CA CYS A 168 1.03 -1.03 17.21
C CYS A 168 1.71 0.27 17.61
N GLY A 169 2.52 0.20 18.68
CA GLY A 169 3.07 1.37 19.36
C GLY A 169 4.53 1.64 19.08
N GLY A 170 4.90 2.92 19.06
CA GLY A 170 6.28 3.39 18.97
C GLY A 170 7.00 2.88 17.71
N ASN A 171 8.19 2.34 17.92
CA ASN A 171 8.99 1.82 16.80
C ASN A 171 8.40 0.56 16.12
N MET A 172 7.40 -0.09 16.71
CA MET A 172 6.68 -1.17 16.03
C MET A 172 5.80 -0.60 14.91
N ALA A 173 5.17 0.56 15.14
CA ALA A 173 4.45 1.29 14.09
C ALA A 173 5.38 1.71 12.96
N VAL A 174 6.62 2.14 13.27
CA VAL A 174 7.64 2.47 12.25
C VAL A 174 8.04 1.21 11.46
N LEU A 175 8.25 0.07 12.14
CA LEU A 175 8.54 -1.19 11.45
C LEU A 175 7.37 -1.62 10.56
N ALA A 176 6.14 -1.58 11.06
CA ALA A 176 4.94 -1.94 10.29
C ALA A 176 4.75 -1.02 9.07
N SER A 177 4.93 0.30 9.22
CA SER A 177 4.81 1.26 8.13
C SER A 177 5.89 1.12 7.05
N SER A 178 7.02 0.46 7.37
CA SER A 178 8.07 0.13 6.41
C SER A 178 7.74 -1.06 5.49
N PHE A 179 6.65 -1.77 5.77
CA PHE A 179 6.14 -2.83 4.90
C PHE A 179 5.49 -2.24 3.65
N ASP A 180 5.34 -3.05 2.63
CA ASP A 180 4.79 -2.60 1.36
C ASP A 180 3.30 -2.24 1.50
N PHE A 181 2.57 -3.05 2.27
CA PHE A 181 1.15 -2.81 2.59
C PHE A 181 0.88 -2.98 4.09
N VAL A 182 0.01 -2.14 4.62
CA VAL A 182 -0.46 -2.19 6.00
C VAL A 182 -1.97 -2.35 6.00
N ILE A 183 -2.47 -3.42 6.59
CA ILE A 183 -3.90 -3.68 6.76
C ILE A 183 -4.21 -3.58 8.24
N SER A 184 -5.18 -2.77 8.63
CA SER A 184 -5.55 -2.56 10.02
C SER A 184 -7.05 -2.70 10.23
N THR A 185 -7.46 -3.08 11.43
CA THR A 185 -8.87 -2.98 11.81
C THR A 185 -9.23 -1.54 12.12
N ALA A 186 -10.48 -1.16 11.85
CA ALA A 186 -10.99 0.16 12.23
C ALA A 186 -10.85 0.39 13.75
N PRO A 187 -10.53 1.59 14.21
CA PRO A 187 -10.51 1.90 15.64
C PRO A 187 -11.86 1.63 16.29
N GLY A 188 -11.87 1.01 17.47
CA GLY A 188 -13.10 0.67 18.19
C GLY A 188 -12.88 0.51 19.68
N GLU A 189 -13.97 0.61 20.47
CA GLU A 189 -13.89 0.57 21.94
C GLU A 189 -13.44 -0.79 22.48
N LYS A 190 -13.84 -1.89 21.84
CA LYS A 190 -13.57 -3.25 22.31
C LYS A 190 -12.52 -3.99 21.48
N THR A 191 -12.58 -3.81 20.17
CA THR A 191 -11.63 -4.40 19.22
C THR A 191 -11.27 -3.32 18.24
N GLY A 192 -10.03 -3.28 17.77
CA GLY A 192 -9.59 -2.31 16.79
C GLY A 192 -8.13 -1.94 16.97
N SER A 193 -7.54 -1.46 15.89
CA SER A 193 -6.14 -1.07 15.89
C SER A 193 -5.92 0.28 16.57
N GLU A 194 -4.82 0.37 17.28
CA GLU A 194 -4.31 1.61 17.87
C GLU A 194 -2.87 1.79 17.39
N ILE A 195 -2.68 2.65 16.38
CA ILE A 195 -1.37 2.89 15.78
C ILE A 195 -0.88 4.24 16.27
N PHE A 196 0.31 4.29 16.87
CA PHE A 196 0.90 5.54 17.36
C PHE A 196 2.43 5.49 17.35
N ALA A 197 3.07 6.61 17.05
CA ALA A 197 4.52 6.76 17.20
C ALA A 197 4.90 7.13 18.63
N ILE A 198 4.12 8.01 19.26
CA ILE A 198 4.25 8.43 20.66
C ILE A 198 3.03 7.93 21.41
N SER A 199 3.25 7.25 22.53
CA SER A 199 2.16 6.70 23.33
C SER A 199 1.11 7.77 23.72
N PRO A 200 -0.20 7.46 23.61
CA PRO A 200 -1.27 8.33 24.08
C PRO A 200 -1.14 8.74 25.56
N PHE A 201 -0.48 7.92 26.40
CA PHE A 201 -0.21 8.24 27.81
C PHE A 201 0.71 9.46 28.00
N VAL A 202 1.50 9.82 26.96
CA VAL A 202 2.39 10.98 26.97
C VAL A 202 2.00 11.98 25.87
N ASN A 203 0.69 12.21 25.71
CA ASN A 203 0.09 13.10 24.72
C ASN A 203 0.30 12.72 23.25
N GLY A 204 0.55 11.45 22.97
CA GLY A 204 0.55 10.92 21.59
C GLY A 204 -0.87 10.83 21.04
N VAL A 205 -0.99 10.73 19.71
CA VAL A 205 -2.25 10.57 18.97
C VAL A 205 -2.25 9.25 18.24
N THR A 206 -3.39 8.59 18.23
CA THR A 206 -3.62 7.42 17.36
C THR A 206 -3.73 7.87 15.92
N VAL A 207 -2.98 7.21 15.05
CA VAL A 207 -2.99 7.47 13.61
C VAL A 207 -4.19 6.77 12.98
N THR A 208 -4.96 7.50 12.18
CA THR A 208 -6.12 6.99 11.45
C THR A 208 -5.75 6.60 10.01
N ALA A 209 -6.69 5.95 9.32
CA ALA A 209 -6.47 5.54 7.92
C ALA A 209 -6.31 6.73 6.97
N GLU A 210 -6.88 7.91 7.32
CA GLU A 210 -6.73 9.15 6.58
C GLU A 210 -5.29 9.71 6.60
N ALA A 211 -4.44 9.24 7.52
CA ALA A 211 -3.02 9.62 7.55
C ALA A 211 -2.13 8.84 6.57
N GLY A 212 -2.66 7.83 5.88
CA GLY A 212 -1.97 7.08 4.82
C GLY A 212 -1.00 6.00 5.28
N VAL A 213 -0.86 5.76 6.59
CA VAL A 213 -0.08 4.63 7.13
C VAL A 213 -0.76 3.32 6.77
N THR A 214 -2.08 3.24 6.97
CA THR A 214 -2.91 2.09 6.63
C THR A 214 -3.25 2.10 5.15
N SER A 215 -2.95 0.99 4.46
CA SER A 215 -3.29 0.78 3.05
C SER A 215 -4.75 0.33 2.89
N TYR A 216 -5.25 -0.47 3.83
CA TYR A 216 -6.61 -0.98 3.83
C TYR A 216 -7.13 -1.11 5.26
N GLU A 217 -8.28 -0.52 5.55
CA GLU A 217 -8.93 -0.61 6.85
C GLU A 217 -10.12 -1.56 6.77
N VAL A 218 -10.18 -2.53 7.69
CA VAL A 218 -11.24 -3.52 7.79
C VAL A 218 -12.06 -3.32 9.07
N LYS A 219 -13.28 -3.85 9.09
CA LYS A 219 -14.19 -3.70 10.24
C LYS A 219 -13.84 -4.62 11.42
N ASP A 220 -13.29 -5.80 11.13
CA ASP A 220 -13.00 -6.81 12.16
C ASP A 220 -11.76 -7.66 11.80
N GLU A 221 -11.32 -8.45 12.76
CA GLU A 221 -10.10 -9.25 12.66
C GLU A 221 -10.23 -10.42 11.68
N ALA A 222 -11.43 -10.96 11.47
CA ALA A 222 -11.65 -12.02 10.49
C ALA A 222 -11.46 -11.51 9.05
N GLU A 223 -11.99 -10.32 8.77
CA GLU A 223 -11.83 -9.64 7.48
C GLU A 223 -10.36 -9.28 7.22
N LEU A 224 -9.57 -8.97 8.28
CA LEU A 224 -8.14 -8.67 8.17
C LEU A 224 -7.37 -9.78 7.44
N TYR A 225 -7.59 -11.03 7.84
CA TYR A 225 -6.94 -12.18 7.21
C TYR A 225 -7.48 -12.48 5.82
N ALA A 226 -8.77 -12.28 5.59
CA ALA A 226 -9.38 -12.45 4.27
C ALA A 226 -8.81 -11.46 3.25
N VAL A 227 -8.67 -10.19 3.63
CA VAL A 227 -8.08 -9.14 2.78
C VAL A 227 -6.59 -9.40 2.53
N ALA A 228 -5.84 -9.85 3.54
CA ALA A 228 -4.43 -10.21 3.37
C ALA A 228 -4.26 -11.37 2.38
N ARG A 229 -5.08 -12.41 2.47
CA ARG A 229 -5.10 -13.54 1.52
C ARG A 229 -5.48 -13.08 0.12
N LYS A 230 -6.49 -12.22 0.01
CA LYS A 230 -6.93 -11.63 -1.26
C LYS A 230 -5.82 -10.79 -1.92
N LEU A 231 -5.13 -9.95 -1.13
CA LEU A 231 -4.01 -9.16 -1.65
C LEU A 231 -2.90 -10.05 -2.21
N LEU A 232 -2.56 -11.15 -1.54
CA LEU A 232 -1.53 -12.10 -1.99
C LEU A 232 -1.88 -12.82 -3.30
N GLU A 233 -3.16 -12.91 -3.68
CA GLU A 233 -3.56 -13.47 -4.98
C GLU A 233 -3.05 -12.64 -6.17
N PHE A 234 -2.98 -11.31 -5.99
CA PHE A 234 -2.49 -10.39 -7.03
C PHE A 234 -0.96 -10.31 -7.10
N LEU A 235 -0.27 -10.70 -6.04
CA LEU A 235 1.16 -10.47 -5.91
C LEU A 235 1.99 -11.71 -6.32
N PRO A 236 3.14 -11.52 -7.00
CA PRO A 236 4.11 -12.60 -7.16
C PRO A 236 4.74 -12.94 -5.81
N SER A 237 5.31 -14.13 -5.68
CA SER A 237 5.98 -14.54 -4.45
C SER A 237 7.27 -13.75 -4.21
N ASN A 238 7.94 -13.33 -5.29
CA ASN A 238 9.19 -12.57 -5.24
C ASN A 238 9.40 -11.74 -6.52
N ASN A 239 10.43 -10.94 -6.53
CA ASN A 239 10.74 -10.02 -7.64
C ASN A 239 11.30 -10.68 -8.91
N THR A 240 11.49 -11.99 -8.95
CA THR A 240 11.95 -12.72 -10.14
C THR A 240 10.81 -13.36 -10.92
N GLU A 241 9.64 -13.53 -10.32
CA GLU A 241 8.48 -14.17 -10.96
C GLU A 241 7.74 -13.24 -11.93
N GLY A 242 7.69 -11.93 -11.64
CA GLY A 242 6.88 -10.97 -12.40
C GLY A 242 5.39 -11.08 -12.10
N ALA A 243 4.55 -10.49 -12.93
CA ALA A 243 3.10 -10.46 -12.73
C ALA A 243 2.48 -11.87 -12.70
N VAL A 244 1.49 -12.06 -11.83
CA VAL A 244 0.70 -13.29 -11.78
C VAL A 244 -0.17 -13.36 -13.04
N VAL A 245 -0.13 -14.48 -13.74
CA VAL A 245 -0.94 -14.73 -14.95
C VAL A 245 -1.87 -15.90 -14.68
N THR A 246 -3.13 -15.73 -15.03
CA THR A 246 -4.22 -16.71 -14.89
C THR A 246 -5.00 -16.78 -16.20
N ASP A 247 -5.92 -17.73 -16.32
CA ASP A 247 -6.87 -17.73 -17.42
C ASP A 247 -7.77 -16.49 -17.33
N GLY A 248 -7.78 -15.65 -18.36
CA GLY A 248 -8.50 -14.39 -18.39
C GLY A 248 -9.51 -14.31 -19.54
N ASP A 249 -10.53 -13.48 -19.34
CA ASP A 249 -11.49 -13.16 -20.37
C ASP A 249 -10.98 -12.01 -21.25
N LEU A 250 -10.62 -12.31 -22.49
CA LEU A 250 -10.18 -11.33 -23.49
C LEU A 250 -11.35 -10.80 -24.35
N THR A 251 -12.56 -11.32 -24.18
CA THR A 251 -13.70 -11.06 -25.08
C THR A 251 -14.71 -10.09 -24.51
N SER A 252 -14.82 -9.97 -23.21
CA SER A 252 -15.73 -9.04 -22.55
C SER A 252 -15.35 -7.59 -22.78
N ASN A 253 -16.27 -6.80 -23.25
CA ASN A 253 -16.10 -5.37 -23.52
C ASN A 253 -17.29 -4.57 -22.93
N PRO A 254 -17.25 -4.25 -21.65
CA PRO A 254 -18.22 -3.35 -21.04
C PRO A 254 -18.07 -1.94 -21.62
N ASP A 255 -19.19 -1.24 -21.77
CA ASP A 255 -19.13 0.20 -22.02
C ASP A 255 -18.70 0.93 -20.73
N ILE A 256 -17.57 1.61 -20.81
CA ILE A 256 -17.00 2.35 -19.68
C ILE A 256 -17.35 3.85 -19.71
N SER A 257 -18.21 4.28 -20.63
CA SER A 257 -18.63 5.68 -20.76
C SER A 257 -19.17 6.23 -19.45
N GLY A 258 -18.65 7.38 -19.03
CA GLY A 258 -19.10 8.09 -17.82
C GLY A 258 -18.69 7.43 -16.50
N LEU A 259 -18.06 6.26 -16.50
CA LEU A 259 -17.55 5.61 -15.29
C LEU A 259 -16.32 6.36 -14.78
N THR A 260 -16.08 6.31 -13.46
CA THR A 260 -14.96 6.96 -12.81
C THR A 260 -14.48 6.16 -11.60
N GLY A 261 -13.23 6.35 -11.21
CA GLY A 261 -12.66 5.75 -10.00
C GLY A 261 -12.86 4.24 -9.92
N GLU A 262 -13.37 3.78 -8.80
CA GLU A 262 -13.58 2.36 -8.52
C GLU A 262 -14.58 1.68 -9.46
N ALA A 263 -15.64 2.38 -9.90
CA ALA A 263 -16.61 1.83 -10.82
C ALA A 263 -15.98 1.53 -12.20
N LEU A 264 -15.07 2.39 -12.66
CA LEU A 264 -14.31 2.19 -13.89
C LEU A 264 -13.38 0.98 -13.78
N VAL A 265 -12.65 0.87 -12.67
CA VAL A 265 -11.78 -0.29 -12.40
C VAL A 265 -12.59 -1.58 -12.34
N ALA A 266 -13.72 -1.59 -11.66
CA ALA A 266 -14.61 -2.75 -11.56
C ALA A 266 -15.14 -3.20 -12.94
N ALA A 267 -15.33 -2.27 -13.87
CA ALA A 267 -15.79 -2.59 -15.23
C ALA A 267 -14.68 -3.24 -16.07
N ILE A 268 -13.42 -2.81 -15.94
CA ILE A 268 -12.32 -3.40 -16.70
C ILE A 268 -11.74 -4.68 -16.09
N ALA A 269 -11.89 -4.88 -14.78
CA ALA A 269 -11.35 -6.03 -14.07
C ALA A 269 -12.14 -7.31 -14.39
N ASP A 270 -11.41 -8.41 -14.59
CA ASP A 270 -12.00 -9.74 -14.84
C ASP A 270 -12.86 -10.16 -13.64
N ASN A 271 -14.15 -10.42 -13.87
CA ASN A 271 -15.10 -10.81 -12.83
C ASN A 271 -15.11 -9.88 -11.60
N LYS A 272 -14.80 -8.59 -11.80
CA LYS A 272 -14.61 -7.61 -10.72
C LYS A 272 -13.55 -8.03 -9.71
N ASN A 273 -12.52 -8.74 -10.18
CA ASN A 273 -11.40 -9.17 -9.35
C ASN A 273 -10.38 -8.04 -9.20
N TYR A 274 -10.59 -7.19 -8.20
CA TYR A 274 -9.70 -6.08 -7.84
C TYR A 274 -9.67 -5.86 -6.33
N ILE A 275 -8.70 -5.06 -5.87
CA ILE A 275 -8.61 -4.53 -4.51
C ILE A 275 -8.18 -3.06 -4.59
N ARG A 276 -8.99 -2.15 -4.02
CA ARG A 276 -8.68 -0.72 -3.88
C ARG A 276 -7.95 -0.48 -2.56
N LEU A 277 -6.81 0.19 -2.61
CA LEU A 277 -5.98 0.53 -1.47
C LEU A 277 -5.98 2.04 -1.23
N TRP A 278 -5.69 2.49 -0.01
CA TRP A 278 -5.63 3.90 0.43
C TRP A 278 -6.88 4.73 0.12
N SER A 279 -8.06 4.11 0.05
CA SER A 279 -9.30 4.79 -0.30
C SER A 279 -9.66 5.95 0.64
N ARG A 280 -9.29 5.87 1.93
CA ARG A 280 -9.52 6.94 2.90
C ARG A 280 -8.45 8.02 2.88
N TYR A 281 -7.23 7.69 2.49
CA TYR A 281 -6.12 8.65 2.40
C TYR A 281 -6.16 9.46 1.11
N ALA A 282 -6.45 8.84 -0.03
CA ALA A 282 -6.49 9.46 -1.34
C ALA A 282 -7.85 9.20 -2.03
N PRO A 283 -8.97 9.78 -1.54
CA PRO A 283 -10.29 9.49 -2.07
C PRO A 283 -10.50 9.91 -3.53
N ALA A 284 -9.77 10.94 -4.02
CA ALA A 284 -9.81 11.38 -5.41
C ALA A 284 -9.11 10.41 -6.40
N LEU A 285 -8.54 9.33 -5.88
CA LEU A 285 -7.85 8.30 -6.65
C LEU A 285 -8.34 6.90 -6.24
N ALA A 286 -8.71 6.07 -7.19
CA ALA A 286 -8.78 4.63 -6.97
C ALA A 286 -7.45 4.03 -7.38
N ALA A 287 -6.78 3.34 -6.47
CA ALA A 287 -5.47 2.76 -6.70
C ALA A 287 -5.36 1.40 -6.01
N GLY A 288 -4.66 0.43 -6.62
CA GLY A 288 -4.56 -0.92 -6.08
C GLY A 288 -4.16 -1.95 -7.12
N PHE A 289 -4.71 -3.15 -7.02
CA PHE A 289 -4.43 -4.26 -7.93
C PHE A 289 -5.71 -4.84 -8.52
N ALA A 290 -5.65 -5.27 -9.77
CA ALA A 290 -6.74 -5.91 -10.49
C ALA A 290 -6.21 -7.04 -11.38
N VAL A 291 -7.10 -7.94 -11.82
CA VAL A 291 -6.81 -8.88 -12.91
C VAL A 291 -7.52 -8.36 -14.15
N VAL A 292 -6.79 -8.16 -15.25
CA VAL A 292 -7.33 -7.72 -16.54
C VAL A 292 -6.81 -8.63 -17.64
N GLY A 293 -7.70 -9.30 -18.36
CA GLY A 293 -7.31 -10.29 -19.36
C GLY A 293 -6.43 -11.41 -18.83
N GLY A 294 -6.64 -11.83 -17.58
CA GLY A 294 -5.87 -12.85 -16.88
C GLY A 294 -4.54 -12.36 -16.28
N VAL A 295 -4.15 -11.11 -16.48
CA VAL A 295 -2.89 -10.54 -15.95
C VAL A 295 -3.16 -9.73 -14.70
N SER A 296 -2.45 -10.05 -13.61
CA SER A 296 -2.45 -9.19 -12.43
C SER A 296 -1.67 -7.91 -12.72
N CYS A 297 -2.29 -6.78 -12.50
CA CYS A 297 -1.74 -5.46 -12.74
C CYS A 297 -2.02 -4.50 -11.59
N ALA A 298 -1.16 -3.54 -11.39
CA ALA A 298 -1.45 -2.36 -10.58
C ALA A 298 -2.35 -1.42 -11.40
N PHE A 299 -3.23 -0.68 -10.73
CA PHE A 299 -4.04 0.33 -11.37
C PHE A 299 -4.04 1.64 -10.60
N ILE A 300 -4.20 2.72 -11.34
CA ILE A 300 -4.52 4.07 -10.84
C ILE A 300 -5.64 4.64 -11.71
N ALA A 301 -6.69 5.15 -11.09
CA ALA A 301 -7.84 5.74 -11.78
C ALA A 301 -8.33 6.97 -11.04
N ASN A 302 -8.48 8.10 -11.71
CA ASN A 302 -9.04 9.30 -11.09
C ASN A 302 -10.52 9.07 -10.71
N ASP A 303 -10.92 9.61 -9.56
CA ASP A 303 -12.29 9.50 -9.04
C ASP A 303 -12.92 10.89 -9.00
N ARG A 304 -13.75 11.21 -10.00
CA ARG A 304 -14.42 12.51 -10.12
C ARG A 304 -15.40 12.82 -8.98
N THR A 305 -15.80 11.82 -8.23
CA THR A 305 -16.71 12.03 -7.09
C THR A 305 -16.04 12.80 -5.95
N HIS A 306 -14.69 12.85 -5.96
CA HIS A 306 -13.89 13.58 -4.99
C HIS A 306 -12.95 14.54 -5.71
N LYS A 307 -13.00 15.83 -5.36
CA LYS A 307 -12.16 16.89 -5.94
C LYS A 307 -12.06 16.83 -7.48
N ASN A 308 -13.13 16.40 -8.13
CA ASN A 308 -13.21 16.21 -9.58
C ASN A 308 -12.10 15.34 -10.18
N GLY A 309 -11.52 14.42 -9.41
CA GLY A 309 -10.42 13.55 -9.84
C GLY A 309 -9.05 14.23 -9.91
N ALA A 310 -8.89 15.40 -9.29
CA ALA A 310 -7.63 16.14 -9.29
C ALA A 310 -6.49 15.36 -8.62
N LEU A 311 -5.27 15.58 -9.07
CA LEU A 311 -4.06 15.10 -8.43
C LEU A 311 -3.86 15.87 -7.12
N THR A 312 -4.23 15.28 -6.01
CA THR A 312 -3.94 15.77 -4.68
C THR A 312 -2.53 15.33 -4.24
N ARG A 313 -2.01 15.93 -3.19
CA ARG A 313 -0.75 15.53 -2.56
C ARG A 313 -0.76 14.04 -2.18
N GLU A 314 -1.86 13.58 -1.60
CA GLU A 314 -2.07 12.18 -1.20
C GLU A 314 -2.11 11.26 -2.43
N ALA A 315 -2.80 11.68 -3.50
CA ALA A 315 -2.83 10.92 -4.76
C ALA A 315 -1.43 10.76 -5.35
N CYS A 316 -0.63 11.82 -5.41
CA CYS A 316 0.75 11.75 -5.88
C CYS A 316 1.59 10.74 -5.07
N ARG A 317 1.47 10.75 -3.73
CA ARG A 317 2.19 9.80 -2.85
C ARG A 317 1.73 8.36 -3.06
N VAL A 318 0.43 8.13 -3.24
CA VAL A 318 -0.10 6.79 -3.48
C VAL A 318 0.34 6.25 -4.83
N ILE A 319 0.29 7.06 -5.89
CA ILE A 319 0.76 6.65 -7.22
C ILE A 319 2.25 6.29 -7.15
N ALA A 320 3.08 7.15 -6.55
CA ALA A 320 4.52 6.89 -6.40
C ALA A 320 4.80 5.60 -5.62
N LYS A 321 4.03 5.33 -4.56
CA LYS A 321 4.19 4.11 -3.75
C LYS A 321 3.78 2.84 -4.50
N ILE A 322 2.66 2.86 -5.21
CA ILE A 322 2.20 1.75 -6.03
C ILE A 322 3.17 1.48 -7.17
N GLU A 323 3.61 2.51 -7.89
CA GLU A 323 4.52 2.36 -9.01
C GLU A 323 5.87 1.79 -8.58
N LYS A 324 6.47 2.32 -7.49
CA LYS A 324 7.71 1.77 -6.93
C LYS A 324 7.59 0.30 -6.53
N PHE A 325 6.41 -0.12 -6.04
CA PHE A 325 6.15 -1.52 -5.75
C PHE A 325 5.98 -2.33 -7.03
N ALA A 326 5.14 -1.87 -7.97
CA ALA A 326 4.88 -2.54 -9.23
C ALA A 326 6.16 -2.77 -10.04
N ASP A 327 7.02 -1.75 -10.16
CA ASP A 327 8.31 -1.86 -10.84
C ASP A 327 9.22 -2.93 -10.20
N ARG A 328 9.35 -2.92 -8.86
CA ARG A 328 10.20 -3.90 -8.15
C ARG A 328 9.78 -5.34 -8.40
N PHE A 329 8.49 -5.58 -8.53
CA PHE A 329 7.93 -6.93 -8.72
C PHE A 329 7.54 -7.24 -10.16
N GLY A 330 7.82 -6.35 -11.11
CA GLY A 330 7.53 -6.55 -12.52
C GLY A 330 6.04 -6.63 -12.83
N ILE A 331 5.21 -5.94 -12.04
CA ILE A 331 3.76 -5.86 -12.22
C ILE A 331 3.46 -4.71 -13.18
N PRO A 332 2.67 -4.90 -14.25
CA PRO A 332 2.25 -3.82 -15.13
C PRO A 332 1.40 -2.76 -14.39
N LEU A 333 1.51 -1.49 -14.81
CA LEU A 333 0.64 -0.42 -14.34
C LEU A 333 -0.37 -0.03 -15.42
N ILE A 334 -1.63 0.09 -15.04
CA ILE A 334 -2.71 0.67 -15.85
C ILE A 334 -3.10 2.01 -15.25
N SER A 335 -3.04 3.07 -16.05
CA SER A 335 -3.49 4.42 -15.68
C SER A 335 -4.79 4.75 -16.42
N LEU A 336 -5.88 4.94 -15.69
CA LEU A 336 -7.17 5.35 -16.22
C LEU A 336 -7.39 6.83 -15.89
N VAL A 337 -7.23 7.69 -16.89
CA VAL A 337 -7.02 9.12 -16.68
C VAL A 337 -8.28 9.93 -16.96
N ASP A 338 -8.76 10.60 -15.93
CA ASP A 338 -9.79 11.65 -16.01
C ASP A 338 -9.45 12.74 -14.97
N CYS A 339 -8.41 13.52 -15.28
CA CYS A 339 -7.72 14.38 -14.36
C CYS A 339 -7.70 15.83 -14.83
N PRO A 340 -8.26 16.79 -14.07
CA PRO A 340 -8.21 18.22 -14.41
C PRO A 340 -6.86 18.87 -14.13
N GLY A 341 -5.88 18.12 -13.60
CA GLY A 341 -4.60 18.64 -13.16
C GLY A 341 -4.43 18.58 -11.65
N PHE A 342 -3.64 19.48 -11.09
CA PHE A 342 -3.46 19.61 -9.66
C PHE A 342 -4.73 20.16 -8.97
N ASP A 343 -4.93 19.78 -7.70
CA ASP A 343 -5.97 20.33 -6.87
C ASP A 343 -5.68 21.83 -6.59
N ASN A 344 -6.59 22.69 -7.00
CA ASN A 344 -6.45 24.14 -6.84
C ASN A 344 -6.95 24.67 -5.50
N GLU A 345 -7.58 23.83 -4.69
CA GLU A 345 -8.01 24.18 -3.33
C GLU A 345 -6.89 24.06 -2.31
N GLU A 346 -5.84 23.27 -2.61
CA GLU A 346 -4.65 23.17 -1.78
C GLU A 346 -3.76 24.40 -2.02
N THR A 347 -3.72 25.31 -1.06
CA THR A 347 -2.84 26.48 -1.10
C THR A 347 -1.40 26.04 -0.96
N ASN A 348 -0.65 26.19 -2.03
CA ASN A 348 0.80 26.22 -2.21
C ASN A 348 1.63 25.68 -1.04
N ASP A 349 1.61 24.39 -0.92
CA ASP A 349 2.34 23.67 0.11
C ASP A 349 3.61 23.07 -0.51
N ALA A 350 4.76 23.31 0.09
CA ALA A 350 6.02 22.70 -0.33
C ALA A 350 5.93 21.17 -0.36
N GLU A 351 5.16 20.56 0.53
CA GLU A 351 4.91 19.11 0.53
C GLU A 351 4.19 18.64 -0.74
N TYR A 352 3.35 19.50 -1.35
CA TYR A 352 2.70 19.20 -2.61
C TYR A 352 3.72 19.07 -3.74
N ILE A 353 4.64 20.02 -3.85
CA ILE A 353 5.73 20.01 -4.83
C ILE A 353 6.62 18.77 -4.64
N TYR A 354 6.97 18.45 -3.38
CA TYR A 354 7.74 17.23 -3.08
C TYR A 354 6.99 15.96 -3.47
N SER A 355 5.70 15.86 -3.19
CA SER A 355 4.90 14.68 -3.54
C SER A 355 4.78 14.50 -5.06
N ALA A 356 4.62 15.59 -5.82
CA ALA A 356 4.63 15.55 -7.27
C ALA A 356 6.01 15.19 -7.84
N SER A 357 7.09 15.67 -7.21
CA SER A 357 8.47 15.30 -7.58
C SER A 357 8.75 13.82 -7.34
N GLU A 358 8.27 13.26 -6.21
CA GLU A 358 8.37 11.82 -5.92
C GLU A 358 7.59 10.97 -6.92
N LEU A 359 6.43 11.46 -7.36
CA LEU A 359 5.63 10.80 -8.39
C LEU A 359 6.38 10.73 -9.72
N ILE A 360 6.92 11.87 -10.20
CA ILE A 360 7.65 11.89 -11.47
C ILE A 360 8.89 11.00 -11.43
N ASP A 361 9.63 11.03 -10.31
CA ASP A 361 10.78 10.15 -10.10
C ASP A 361 10.39 8.67 -10.18
N ALA A 362 9.27 8.29 -9.54
CA ALA A 362 8.76 6.93 -9.60
C ALA A 362 8.38 6.50 -11.02
N MET A 363 7.66 7.35 -11.76
CA MET A 363 7.19 7.05 -13.11
C MET A 363 8.33 6.97 -14.13
N GLN A 364 9.32 7.85 -14.04
CA GLN A 364 10.45 7.91 -14.97
C GLN A 364 11.50 6.83 -14.75
N ASN A 365 11.76 6.47 -13.49
CA ASN A 365 12.79 5.48 -13.17
C ASN A 365 12.28 4.03 -13.20
N SER A 366 10.98 3.81 -13.38
CA SER A 366 10.39 2.48 -13.44
C SER A 366 10.52 1.86 -14.82
N THR A 367 10.69 0.53 -14.85
CA THR A 367 10.95 -0.28 -16.05
C THR A 367 9.80 -1.26 -16.37
N ASN A 368 8.81 -1.39 -15.47
CA ASN A 368 7.64 -2.21 -15.70
C ASN A 368 6.81 -1.73 -16.89
N ALA A 369 5.88 -2.56 -17.37
CA ALA A 369 4.96 -2.18 -18.43
C ALA A 369 3.96 -1.14 -17.94
N LYS A 370 3.74 -0.06 -18.71
CA LYS A 370 2.81 1.02 -18.40
C LYS A 370 1.85 1.27 -19.54
N ILE A 371 0.56 1.13 -19.25
CA ILE A 371 -0.52 1.36 -20.21
C ILE A 371 -1.38 2.49 -19.65
N SER A 372 -1.66 3.50 -20.45
CA SER A 372 -2.57 4.58 -20.07
C SER A 372 -3.79 4.61 -20.98
N ALA A 373 -4.94 5.00 -20.43
CA ALA A 373 -6.17 5.26 -21.15
C ALA A 373 -6.79 6.55 -20.65
N VAL A 374 -6.83 7.58 -21.49
CA VAL A 374 -7.53 8.83 -21.22
C VAL A 374 -8.99 8.62 -21.53
N VAL A 375 -9.83 8.62 -20.49
CA VAL A 375 -11.27 8.34 -20.57
C VAL A 375 -12.14 9.58 -20.32
N GLY A 376 -11.48 10.72 -20.16
CA GLY A 376 -12.12 12.01 -19.94
C GLY A 376 -11.12 13.15 -20.08
N LYS A 377 -10.82 13.84 -19.00
CA LYS A 377 -9.91 14.98 -18.98
C LYS A 377 -8.47 14.53 -18.73
N ALA A 378 -7.51 15.16 -19.38
CA ALA A 378 -6.10 15.01 -19.07
C ALA A 378 -5.39 16.35 -19.26
N TYR A 379 -5.46 17.23 -18.24
CA TYR A 379 -4.89 18.58 -18.35
C TYR A 379 -3.54 18.68 -17.64
N GLY A 380 -2.57 19.28 -18.30
CA GLY A 380 -1.26 19.60 -17.75
C GLY A 380 -0.63 18.43 -17.00
N PRO A 381 -0.45 18.53 -15.66
CA PRO A 381 0.16 17.47 -14.86
C PRO A 381 -0.62 16.16 -14.90
N GLY A 382 -1.95 16.17 -15.06
CA GLY A 382 -2.76 14.96 -15.22
C GLY A 382 -2.33 14.15 -16.44
N PHE A 383 -2.08 14.83 -17.57
CA PHE A 383 -1.53 14.18 -18.75
C PHE A 383 -0.09 13.73 -18.55
N ILE A 384 0.79 14.64 -18.11
CA ILE A 384 2.23 14.38 -18.00
C ILE A 384 2.52 13.20 -17.09
N TYR A 385 1.89 13.13 -15.90
CA TYR A 385 2.26 12.16 -14.87
C TYR A 385 1.51 10.85 -14.95
N MET A 386 0.34 10.81 -15.64
CA MET A 386 -0.50 9.62 -15.67
C MET A 386 -0.68 9.02 -17.06
N ALA A 387 -0.56 9.81 -18.15
CA ALA A 387 -0.89 9.37 -19.50
C ALA A 387 0.28 9.40 -20.47
N SER A 388 1.23 10.32 -20.31
CA SER A 388 2.23 10.63 -21.34
C SER A 388 3.23 9.50 -21.54
N LYS A 389 3.47 9.17 -22.82
CA LYS A 389 4.55 8.27 -23.23
C LYS A 389 5.92 8.89 -22.95
N SER A 390 6.05 10.19 -23.08
CA SER A 390 7.26 10.94 -22.74
C SER A 390 7.62 10.84 -21.25
N CYS A 391 6.66 10.49 -20.38
CA CYS A 391 6.88 10.22 -18.96
C CYS A 391 7.00 8.70 -18.65
N GLY A 392 7.43 7.91 -19.62
CA GLY A 392 7.73 6.48 -19.44
C GLY A 392 6.59 5.54 -19.74
N GLY A 393 5.46 5.98 -20.32
CA GLY A 393 4.39 5.13 -20.79
C GLY A 393 4.81 4.31 -22.02
N ASP A 394 4.35 3.07 -22.13
CA ASP A 394 4.62 2.21 -23.29
C ASP A 394 3.55 2.34 -24.35
N ILE A 395 2.29 2.30 -23.94
CA ILE A 395 1.12 2.43 -24.81
C ILE A 395 0.12 3.36 -24.16
N ALA A 396 -0.43 4.26 -24.97
CA ALA A 396 -1.43 5.24 -24.54
C ALA A 396 -2.65 5.21 -25.46
N PHE A 397 -3.83 5.08 -24.88
CA PHE A 397 -5.12 5.15 -25.52
C PHE A 397 -5.89 6.40 -25.10
N ALA A 398 -6.84 6.82 -25.94
CA ALA A 398 -7.79 7.88 -25.58
C ALA A 398 -9.19 7.51 -26.09
N THR A 399 -10.25 7.94 -25.38
CA THR A 399 -11.60 7.88 -25.94
C THR A 399 -11.84 9.06 -26.89
N PRO A 400 -12.76 8.92 -27.88
CA PRO A 400 -13.02 9.98 -28.86
C PRO A 400 -13.49 11.32 -28.24
N ASP A 401 -14.14 11.24 -27.08
CA ASP A 401 -14.68 12.36 -26.31
C ASP A 401 -13.73 12.89 -25.22
N SER A 402 -12.51 12.35 -25.13
CA SER A 402 -11.52 12.82 -24.20
C SER A 402 -10.97 14.21 -24.58
N CYS A 403 -10.52 14.95 -23.57
CA CYS A 403 -9.97 16.28 -23.76
C CYS A 403 -8.55 16.34 -23.16
N ILE A 404 -7.54 16.55 -24.02
CA ILE A 404 -6.11 16.52 -23.66
C ILE A 404 -5.48 17.86 -24.00
N SER A 405 -5.03 18.61 -22.99
CA SER A 405 -4.44 19.94 -23.21
C SER A 405 -3.52 20.39 -22.08
N ALA A 406 -2.77 21.46 -22.33
CA ALA A 406 -1.88 22.05 -21.32
C ALA A 406 -2.64 22.70 -20.16
N LEU A 407 -3.80 23.33 -20.46
CA LEU A 407 -4.69 23.94 -19.49
C LEU A 407 -6.12 23.47 -19.77
N SER A 408 -7.02 23.61 -18.81
CA SER A 408 -8.43 23.37 -19.07
C SER A 408 -8.98 24.32 -20.14
N PRO A 409 -10.00 23.93 -20.91
CA PRO A 409 -10.61 24.80 -21.90
C PRO A 409 -11.07 26.13 -21.32
N GLU A 410 -11.65 26.12 -20.12
CA GLU A 410 -12.09 27.33 -19.40
C GLU A 410 -10.92 28.27 -19.11
N ALA A 411 -9.81 27.71 -18.60
CA ALA A 411 -8.61 28.51 -18.32
C ALA A 411 -7.96 29.05 -19.62
N SER A 412 -7.95 28.23 -20.67
CA SER A 412 -7.39 28.61 -21.97
C SER A 412 -8.17 29.74 -22.64
N VAL A 413 -9.50 29.65 -22.63
CA VAL A 413 -10.38 30.71 -23.16
C VAL A 413 -10.24 32.00 -22.34
N ALA A 414 -10.22 31.88 -21.00
CA ALA A 414 -10.06 33.05 -20.14
C ALA A 414 -8.70 33.74 -20.33
N LEU A 415 -7.64 32.96 -20.58
CA LEU A 415 -6.29 33.53 -20.76
C LEU A 415 -6.03 34.07 -22.18
N LEU A 416 -6.46 33.33 -23.21
CA LEU A 416 -6.07 33.56 -24.59
C LEU A 416 -7.17 34.13 -25.49
N TRP A 417 -8.45 33.87 -25.17
CA TRP A 417 -9.60 34.28 -25.97
C TRP A 417 -10.60 35.15 -25.22
N ASN A 418 -10.18 35.77 -24.12
CA ASN A 418 -11.06 36.58 -23.29
C ASN A 418 -11.69 37.77 -24.09
N ASP A 419 -10.98 38.29 -25.07
CA ASP A 419 -11.44 39.37 -25.99
C ASP A 419 -12.53 38.90 -26.97
N ARG A 420 -12.69 37.59 -27.18
CA ARG A 420 -13.73 36.98 -28.01
C ARG A 420 -15.06 36.77 -27.26
N ILE A 421 -15.09 36.96 -25.95
CA ILE A 421 -16.31 36.80 -25.14
C ILE A 421 -17.26 37.97 -25.36
N HIS A 422 -18.47 37.72 -25.83
CA HIS A 422 -19.45 38.77 -26.11
C HIS A 422 -20.18 39.22 -24.85
N ALA A 423 -20.23 40.53 -24.61
CA ALA A 423 -20.85 41.14 -23.43
C ALA A 423 -22.38 40.94 -23.33
N ALA A 424 -23.04 40.61 -24.44
CA ALA A 424 -24.50 40.42 -24.46
C ALA A 424 -24.96 39.09 -23.83
N ASP A 425 -24.13 38.03 -23.93
CA ASP A 425 -24.36 36.72 -23.29
C ASP A 425 -23.02 36.05 -22.99
N ILE A 426 -22.47 36.42 -21.84
CA ILE A 426 -21.13 36.00 -21.43
C ILE A 426 -21.02 34.48 -21.28
N ASN A 427 -22.03 33.86 -20.69
CA ASN A 427 -21.94 32.43 -20.39
C ASN A 427 -22.05 31.56 -21.65
N ALA A 428 -23.06 31.83 -22.51
CA ALA A 428 -23.23 31.07 -23.75
C ALA A 428 -22.07 31.30 -24.71
N SER A 429 -21.51 32.54 -24.75
CA SER A 429 -20.32 32.85 -25.54
C SER A 429 -19.08 32.08 -25.02
N ARG A 430 -18.88 32.01 -23.70
CA ARG A 430 -17.79 31.26 -23.10
C ARG A 430 -17.88 29.77 -23.38
N GLU A 431 -19.04 29.14 -23.14
CA GLU A 431 -19.24 27.75 -23.44
C GLU A 431 -19.04 27.37 -24.92
N ALA A 432 -19.41 28.27 -25.83
CA ALA A 432 -19.13 28.07 -27.26
C ALA A 432 -17.63 28.11 -27.58
N LEU A 433 -16.91 29.06 -26.99
CA LEU A 433 -15.47 29.17 -27.14
C LEU A 433 -14.71 28.03 -26.52
N GLU A 434 -15.15 27.54 -25.37
CA GLU A 434 -14.57 26.32 -24.70
C GLU A 434 -14.73 25.08 -25.58
N ARG A 435 -15.91 24.89 -26.20
CA ARG A 435 -16.12 23.82 -27.18
C ARG A 435 -15.22 23.96 -28.40
N GLU A 436 -15.14 25.20 -28.97
CA GLU A 436 -14.24 25.49 -30.10
C GLU A 436 -12.79 25.22 -29.73
N TRP A 437 -12.36 25.57 -28.49
CA TRP A 437 -11.03 25.27 -27.99
C TRP A 437 -10.76 23.76 -27.92
N CYS A 438 -11.73 22.98 -27.37
CA CYS A 438 -11.61 21.53 -27.30
C CYS A 438 -11.44 20.90 -28.68
N GLU A 439 -12.22 21.35 -29.68
CA GLU A 439 -12.16 20.82 -31.03
C GLU A 439 -10.84 21.18 -31.73
N GLN A 440 -10.30 22.39 -31.51
CA GLN A 440 -9.11 22.87 -32.20
C GLN A 440 -7.79 22.48 -31.53
N TYR A 441 -7.72 22.46 -30.19
CA TYR A 441 -6.44 22.41 -29.47
C TYR A 441 -6.39 21.38 -28.33
N ALA A 442 -7.46 20.65 -28.09
CA ALA A 442 -7.52 19.71 -26.97
C ALA A 442 -8.16 18.38 -27.35
N SER A 443 -8.28 18.11 -28.65
CA SER A 443 -8.81 16.84 -29.13
C SER A 443 -7.79 15.71 -28.95
N PRO A 444 -8.22 14.44 -28.75
CA PRO A 444 -7.31 13.30 -28.70
C PRO A 444 -6.56 13.11 -30.04
N ASN A 445 -7.09 13.65 -31.16
CA ASN A 445 -6.42 13.59 -32.46
C ASN A 445 -5.10 14.35 -32.45
N ASP A 446 -5.03 15.52 -31.82
CA ASP A 446 -3.79 16.30 -31.75
C ASP A 446 -2.73 15.56 -30.94
N ALA A 447 -3.10 14.92 -29.84
CA ALA A 447 -2.20 14.08 -29.05
C ALA A 447 -1.73 12.85 -29.83
N ALA A 448 -2.59 12.25 -30.67
CA ALA A 448 -2.22 11.16 -31.55
C ALA A 448 -1.28 11.62 -32.67
N LEU A 449 -1.51 12.78 -33.27
CA LEU A 449 -0.62 13.37 -34.28
C LEU A 449 0.78 13.66 -33.72
N CYS A 450 0.88 14.02 -32.44
CA CYS A 450 2.17 14.19 -31.75
C CYS A 450 2.85 12.88 -31.34
N GLY A 451 2.16 11.73 -31.49
CA GLY A 451 2.69 10.41 -31.11
C GLY A 451 2.58 10.08 -29.62
N GLU A 452 1.88 10.90 -28.83
CA GLU A 452 1.66 10.66 -27.39
C GLU A 452 0.46 9.72 -27.12
N ILE A 453 -0.48 9.59 -28.06
CA ILE A 453 -1.57 8.62 -28.07
C ILE A 453 -1.39 7.67 -29.24
N ASP A 454 -1.43 6.36 -28.99
CA ASP A 454 -1.22 5.33 -30.03
C ASP A 454 -2.51 4.99 -30.77
N ASP A 455 -3.68 5.05 -30.09
CA ASP A 455 -4.97 4.76 -30.73
C ASP A 455 -6.11 5.48 -30.01
N ILE A 456 -7.12 5.88 -30.79
CA ILE A 456 -8.36 6.49 -30.29
C ILE A 456 -9.44 5.40 -30.31
N VAL A 457 -9.86 4.96 -29.15
CA VAL A 457 -10.64 3.73 -28.95
C VAL A 457 -12.00 4.07 -28.31
N PRO A 458 -13.11 3.61 -28.90
CA PRO A 458 -14.42 3.75 -28.26
C PRO A 458 -14.43 3.15 -26.86
N ALA A 459 -15.20 3.78 -25.95
CA ALA A 459 -15.32 3.33 -24.57
C ALA A 459 -15.75 1.85 -24.45
N SER A 460 -16.56 1.37 -25.37
CA SER A 460 -17.01 -0.02 -25.45
C SER A 460 -15.94 -1.04 -25.92
N GLU A 461 -14.78 -0.57 -26.39
CA GLU A 461 -13.68 -1.44 -26.83
C GLU A 461 -12.41 -1.29 -25.95
N MET A 462 -12.40 -0.31 -25.05
CA MET A 462 -11.20 0.08 -24.29
C MET A 462 -10.63 -1.07 -23.46
N ARG A 463 -11.49 -1.87 -22.80
CA ARG A 463 -11.02 -3.01 -22.00
C ARG A 463 -10.24 -4.03 -22.83
N ALA A 464 -10.75 -4.40 -24.01
CA ALA A 464 -10.06 -5.36 -24.89
C ALA A 464 -8.71 -4.81 -25.38
N ARG A 465 -8.64 -3.51 -25.69
CA ARG A 465 -7.36 -2.87 -26.07
C ARG A 465 -6.34 -2.89 -24.94
N ILE A 466 -6.76 -2.56 -23.70
CA ILE A 466 -5.91 -2.65 -22.51
C ILE A 466 -5.44 -4.10 -22.28
N ALA A 467 -6.35 -5.09 -22.34
CA ALA A 467 -6.02 -6.50 -22.16
C ALA A 467 -5.02 -6.99 -23.23
N SER A 468 -5.23 -6.62 -24.50
CA SER A 468 -4.31 -6.95 -25.60
C SER A 468 -2.92 -6.31 -25.39
N ALA A 469 -2.87 -5.05 -24.97
CA ALA A 469 -1.61 -4.36 -24.68
C ALA A 469 -0.87 -5.01 -23.50
N LEU A 470 -1.58 -5.42 -22.44
CA LEU A 470 -0.99 -6.17 -21.32
C LEU A 470 -0.33 -7.47 -21.81
N GLN A 471 -1.03 -8.26 -22.63
CA GLN A 471 -0.49 -9.51 -23.19
C GLN A 471 0.78 -9.27 -24.03
N MET A 472 0.76 -8.23 -24.87
CA MET A 472 1.94 -7.86 -25.66
C MET A 472 3.13 -7.45 -24.79
N LEU A 473 2.88 -6.71 -23.71
CA LEU A 473 3.93 -6.16 -22.84
C LEU A 473 4.41 -7.13 -21.75
N LEU A 474 3.81 -8.30 -21.58
CA LEU A 474 4.26 -9.30 -20.60
C LEU A 474 5.75 -9.67 -20.75
N GLY A 475 6.27 -9.67 -21.99
CA GLY A 475 7.67 -9.95 -22.27
C GLY A 475 8.64 -8.81 -21.97
N LYS A 476 8.16 -7.57 -21.71
CA LYS A 476 9.03 -6.39 -21.51
C LYS A 476 10.05 -6.59 -20.41
N ASN A 477 9.64 -7.15 -19.28
CA ASN A 477 10.48 -7.32 -18.09
C ASN A 477 11.54 -8.42 -18.23
N THR A 478 11.37 -9.37 -19.18
CA THR A 478 12.32 -10.45 -19.40
C THR A 478 13.51 -10.04 -20.27
N LEU A 479 13.32 -9.00 -21.09
CA LEU A 479 14.32 -8.51 -22.04
C LEU A 479 15.13 -7.32 -21.52
N SER A 480 14.59 -6.56 -20.57
CA SER A 480 15.31 -5.46 -19.90
C SER A 480 15.98 -5.98 -18.63
N PRO A 481 17.32 -6.12 -18.59
CA PRO A 481 17.98 -6.47 -17.34
C PRO A 481 17.69 -5.36 -16.33
N LYS A 482 16.97 -5.68 -15.27
CA LYS A 482 16.81 -4.76 -14.14
C LYS A 482 18.20 -4.40 -13.67
N ALA A 483 18.59 -3.14 -13.78
CA ALA A 483 19.81 -2.68 -13.17
C ALA A 483 19.69 -3.02 -11.67
N LYS A 484 20.52 -3.96 -11.20
CA LYS A 484 20.63 -4.26 -9.79
C LYS A 484 21.17 -2.99 -9.15
N LYS A 485 20.29 -2.20 -8.58
CA LYS A 485 20.63 -1.11 -7.68
C LYS A 485 20.68 -1.62 -6.25
#